data_89e2a1ac5f43c7643813ed3b356b1884
#
_entry.id   89e2a1ac5f43c7643813ed3b356b1884
#
_cell.length_a   1.000
_cell.length_b   1.000
_cell.length_c   1.000
_cell.angle_alpha   90.00
_cell.angle_beta   90.00
_cell.angle_gamma   90.00
#
_symmetry.space_group_name_H-M   'P 1'
#
loop_
_entity.id
_entity.type
_entity.pdbx_description
1 polymer ?
#
loop_
_entity_poly.entity_id
_entity_poly.type
_entity_poly.pdbx_seq_one_letter_code
_entity_poly.pdbx_strand_id
1 'polypeptide(L)'
;MKAILIPFLSLLIPLTPQSAFAQSEPELKLESVVIVSRHGVRAPTKATQLMQNVTPDAWPTWPVKLGWLTPRGGELIAYLGHYQRQRLVADGLLAKKGCPQPGQVAIIADVDERTRKTGEAFAAGLAPDCAITVHTQADTSSPDPLFNPLKTGVCQLDNANVTDAILS
;
A
#
# COMPACT_ATOMS: atom_id res chain seq x y z
N MET A 1 21.42 -67.02 -62.50
CA MET A 1 20.72 -66.08 -61.62
C MET A 1 21.75 -65.43 -60.71
N LYS A 2 22.13 -64.17 -60.98
CA LYS A 2 23.15 -63.45 -60.20
C LYS A 2 22.45 -62.58 -59.15
N ALA A 3 22.68 -62.79 -57.88
CA ALA A 3 22.18 -61.99 -56.79
C ALA A 3 23.07 -60.75 -56.60
N ILE A 4 22.51 -59.58 -56.69
CA ILE A 4 23.17 -58.28 -56.43
C ILE A 4 22.94 -57.94 -54.91
N LEU A 5 24.02 -57.92 -54.14
CA LEU A 5 24.03 -57.40 -52.78
C LEU A 5 24.19 -55.86 -52.83
N ILE A 6 23.25 -55.16 -52.33
CA ILE A 6 23.34 -53.70 -52.13
C ILE A 6 23.77 -53.45 -50.67
N PRO A 7 24.93 -52.74 -50.43
CA PRO A 7 25.34 -52.41 -49.07
C PRO A 7 24.47 -51.23 -48.54
N PHE A 8 23.84 -51.46 -47.40
CA PHE A 8 23.15 -50.41 -46.61
C PHE A 8 24.19 -49.52 -45.94
N LEU A 9 24.37 -48.32 -46.45
CA LEU A 9 25.20 -47.32 -45.81
C LEU A 9 24.42 -46.62 -44.70
N SER A 10 24.62 -47.02 -43.43
CA SER A 10 24.02 -46.39 -42.28
C SER A 10 24.67 -45.00 -42.03
N LEU A 11 23.96 -43.95 -42.32
CA LEU A 11 24.35 -42.55 -42.03
C LEU A 11 24.16 -42.28 -40.54
N LEU A 12 25.22 -42.32 -39.75
CA LEU A 12 25.26 -41.90 -38.35
C LEU A 12 25.26 -40.36 -38.30
N ILE A 13 24.11 -39.75 -38.01
CA ILE A 13 23.99 -38.31 -37.74
C ILE A 13 24.40 -38.09 -36.26
N PRO A 14 25.44 -37.32 -35.95
CA PRO A 14 25.80 -37.00 -34.57
C PRO A 14 24.74 -36.08 -34.00
N LEU A 15 23.96 -36.52 -32.96
CA LEU A 15 23.17 -35.65 -32.12
C LEU A 15 24.11 -34.77 -31.27
N THR A 16 24.39 -33.56 -31.70
CA THR A 16 25.01 -32.56 -30.86
C THR A 16 23.99 -32.12 -29.82
N PRO A 17 24.26 -32.15 -28.50
CA PRO A 17 23.38 -31.57 -27.52
C PRO A 17 23.35 -30.07 -27.75
N GLN A 18 22.22 -29.53 -28.21
CA GLN A 18 21.97 -28.11 -28.18
C GLN A 18 21.80 -27.71 -26.69
N SER A 19 22.89 -27.14 -26.13
CA SER A 19 22.78 -26.43 -24.87
C SER A 19 21.79 -25.28 -25.06
N ALA A 20 20.56 -25.45 -24.64
CA ALA A 20 19.60 -24.38 -24.48
C ALA A 20 20.22 -23.44 -23.44
N PHE A 21 20.77 -22.32 -23.91
CA PHE A 21 21.09 -21.19 -23.02
C PHE A 21 19.76 -20.73 -22.46
N ALA A 22 19.41 -21.21 -21.26
CA ALA A 22 18.40 -20.60 -20.44
C ALA A 22 18.90 -19.19 -20.17
N GLN A 23 18.36 -18.21 -20.86
CA GLN A 23 18.52 -16.81 -20.51
C GLN A 23 17.94 -16.69 -19.10
N SER A 24 18.80 -16.57 -18.09
CA SER A 24 18.37 -16.21 -16.75
C SER A 24 17.68 -14.83 -16.88
N GLU A 25 16.38 -14.79 -16.67
CA GLU A 25 15.67 -13.52 -16.50
C GLU A 25 16.42 -12.70 -15.45
N PRO A 26 16.63 -11.40 -15.68
CA PRO A 26 17.28 -10.55 -14.68
C PRO A 26 16.51 -10.68 -13.36
N GLU A 27 17.20 -11.07 -12.30
CA GLU A 27 16.62 -11.17 -10.98
C GLU A 27 16.13 -9.78 -10.55
N LEU A 28 14.81 -9.60 -10.49
CA LEU A 28 14.20 -8.32 -10.09
C LEU A 28 14.49 -8.07 -8.61
N LYS A 29 15.13 -6.96 -8.32
CA LYS A 29 15.40 -6.50 -6.96
C LYS A 29 14.36 -5.46 -6.55
N LEU A 30 13.70 -5.68 -5.42
CA LEU A 30 12.80 -4.69 -4.83
C LEU A 30 13.64 -3.51 -4.30
N GLU A 31 13.40 -2.30 -4.82
CA GLU A 31 14.14 -1.09 -4.43
C GLU A 31 13.31 -0.13 -3.57
N SER A 32 12.01 -0.11 -3.76
CA SER A 32 11.10 0.75 -3.00
C SER A 32 9.69 0.19 -2.91
N VAL A 33 8.94 0.64 -1.89
CA VAL A 33 7.53 0.29 -1.68
C VAL A 33 6.75 1.56 -1.41
N VAL A 34 5.62 1.73 -2.07
CA VAL A 34 4.63 2.76 -1.77
C VAL A 34 3.44 2.10 -1.10
N ILE A 35 3.08 2.56 0.11
CA ILE A 35 1.95 2.05 0.87
C ILE A 35 0.90 3.15 0.94
N VAL A 36 -0.26 2.92 0.32
CA VAL A 36 -1.43 3.80 0.44
C VAL A 36 -2.40 3.17 1.42
N SER A 37 -2.79 3.92 2.44
CA SER A 37 -3.63 3.40 3.51
C SER A 37 -4.69 4.43 3.91
N ARG A 38 -5.83 3.94 4.37
CA ARG A 38 -6.83 4.77 5.03
C ARG A 38 -6.42 5.02 6.50
N HIS A 39 -6.96 6.07 7.11
CA HIS A 39 -6.81 6.31 8.55
C HIS A 39 -7.36 5.14 9.39
N GLY A 40 -6.89 4.99 10.62
CA GLY A 40 -7.38 4.03 11.61
C GLY A 40 -8.83 4.27 12.04
N VAL A 41 -9.31 3.45 12.96
CA VAL A 41 -10.68 3.58 13.49
C VAL A 41 -10.86 4.94 14.17
N ARG A 42 -11.87 5.67 13.74
CA ARG A 42 -12.21 7.01 14.22
C ARG A 42 -13.66 7.11 14.70
N ALA A 43 -14.00 8.13 15.48
CA ALA A 43 -15.39 8.52 15.73
C ALA A 43 -16.08 8.95 14.42
N PRO A 44 -17.41 8.87 14.30
CA PRO A 44 -18.16 9.42 13.18
C PRO A 44 -17.77 10.87 12.92
N THR A 45 -17.79 11.31 11.68
CA THR A 45 -17.47 12.72 11.33
C THR A 45 -18.60 13.69 11.65
N LYS A 46 -19.83 13.19 11.69
CA LYS A 46 -21.04 13.96 11.99
C LYS A 46 -21.99 13.11 12.81
N ALA A 47 -22.62 13.70 13.81
CA ALA A 47 -23.83 13.18 14.40
C ALA A 47 -25.00 13.72 13.57
N THR A 48 -25.65 12.88 12.78
CA THR A 48 -26.79 13.28 11.95
C THR A 48 -28.09 12.79 12.56
N GLN A 49 -29.19 13.51 12.34
CA GLN A 49 -30.53 13.08 12.71
C GLN A 49 -30.88 11.71 12.09
N LEU A 50 -30.35 11.44 10.87
CA LEU A 50 -30.50 10.14 10.22
C LEU A 50 -29.93 9.00 11.07
N MET A 51 -28.78 9.19 11.70
CA MET A 51 -28.19 8.17 12.58
C MET A 51 -29.08 7.87 13.77
N GLN A 52 -29.78 8.86 14.30
CA GLN A 52 -30.72 8.68 15.41
C GLN A 52 -31.98 7.92 15.00
N ASN A 53 -32.34 7.96 13.72
CA ASN A 53 -33.56 7.35 13.19
C ASN A 53 -33.35 5.94 12.62
N VAL A 54 -32.10 5.46 12.52
CA VAL A 54 -31.78 4.15 11.94
C VAL A 54 -32.00 3.00 12.93
N THR A 55 -31.85 3.27 14.23
CA THR A 55 -32.09 2.28 15.30
C THR A 55 -32.72 2.94 16.52
N PRO A 56 -33.59 2.21 17.26
CA PRO A 56 -34.10 2.69 18.55
C PRO A 56 -33.03 2.67 19.65
N ASP A 57 -31.93 1.95 19.44
CA ASP A 57 -30.85 1.83 20.41
C ASP A 57 -29.96 3.08 20.41
N ALA A 58 -29.50 3.48 21.58
CA ALA A 58 -28.54 4.57 21.70
C ALA A 58 -27.21 4.23 21.00
N TRP A 59 -26.71 5.18 20.21
CA TRP A 59 -25.38 5.04 19.60
C TRP A 59 -24.29 5.04 20.69
N PRO A 60 -23.21 4.29 20.50
CA PRO A 60 -22.09 4.29 21.43
C PRO A 60 -21.52 5.70 21.64
N THR A 61 -21.17 6.02 22.87
CA THR A 61 -20.39 7.22 23.17
C THR A 61 -18.94 7.02 22.74
N TRP A 62 -18.38 8.02 22.08
CA TRP A 62 -17.00 7.95 21.60
C TRP A 62 -16.08 8.66 22.57
N PRO A 63 -14.89 8.09 22.91
CA PRO A 63 -13.95 8.70 23.85
C PRO A 63 -13.16 9.88 23.25
N VAL A 64 -13.47 10.27 22.02
CA VAL A 64 -12.81 11.32 21.25
C VAL A 64 -13.84 12.21 20.54
N LYS A 65 -13.41 13.38 20.10
CA LYS A 65 -14.25 14.28 19.30
C LYS A 65 -14.66 13.61 17.98
N LEU A 66 -15.78 14.09 17.42
CA LEU A 66 -16.24 13.63 16.11
C LEU A 66 -15.13 13.77 15.05
N GLY A 67 -14.96 12.73 14.25
CA GLY A 67 -13.95 12.67 13.19
C GLY A 67 -12.53 12.37 13.66
N TRP A 68 -12.25 12.30 14.95
CA TRP A 68 -10.92 12.05 15.49
C TRP A 68 -10.61 10.55 15.57
N LEU A 69 -9.32 10.22 15.48
CA LEU A 69 -8.83 8.86 15.65
C LEU A 69 -9.12 8.39 17.08
N THR A 70 -9.64 7.17 17.22
CA THR A 70 -9.82 6.57 18.54
C THR A 70 -8.49 6.03 19.09
N PRO A 71 -8.32 5.93 20.43
CA PRO A 71 -7.14 5.28 21.03
C PRO A 71 -6.93 3.87 20.45
N ARG A 72 -8.01 3.08 20.39
CA ARG A 72 -7.94 1.73 19.79
C ARG A 72 -7.56 1.75 18.31
N GLY A 73 -8.02 2.76 17.55
CA GLY A 73 -7.60 2.98 16.17
C GLY A 73 -6.10 3.19 16.05
N GLY A 74 -5.52 4.00 16.93
CA GLY A 74 -4.08 4.23 17.00
C GLY A 74 -3.30 2.96 17.32
N GLU A 75 -3.71 2.18 18.32
CA GLU A 75 -3.10 0.88 18.66
C GLU A 75 -3.07 -0.08 17.46
N LEU A 76 -4.19 -0.23 16.77
CA LEU A 76 -4.27 -1.12 15.60
C LEU A 76 -3.35 -0.67 14.46
N ILE A 77 -3.22 0.64 14.26
CA ILE A 77 -2.27 1.19 13.28
C ILE A 77 -0.82 0.96 13.70
N ALA A 78 -0.50 1.05 14.98
CA ALA A 78 0.84 0.71 15.48
C ALA A 78 1.17 -0.78 15.21
N TYR A 79 0.22 -1.70 15.42
CA TYR A 79 0.40 -3.11 15.02
C TYR A 79 0.64 -3.26 13.51
N LEU A 80 -0.07 -2.51 12.68
CA LEU A 80 0.18 -2.50 11.23
C LEU A 80 1.59 -1.99 10.92
N GLY A 81 2.04 -0.92 11.58
CA GLY A 81 3.41 -0.40 11.44
C GLY A 81 4.46 -1.46 11.79
N HIS A 82 4.27 -2.17 12.90
CA HIS A 82 5.15 -3.27 13.31
C HIS A 82 5.17 -4.42 12.28
N TYR A 83 4.03 -4.81 11.76
CA TYR A 83 3.94 -5.82 10.69
C TYR A 83 4.69 -5.37 9.44
N GLN A 84 4.51 -4.12 9.01
CA GLN A 84 5.22 -3.58 7.85
C GLN A 84 6.74 -3.53 8.10
N ARG A 85 7.18 -3.23 9.31
CA ARG A 85 8.61 -3.31 9.67
C ARG A 85 9.18 -4.69 9.38
N GLN A 86 8.49 -5.75 9.82
CA GLN A 86 8.94 -7.12 9.61
C GLN A 86 9.06 -7.44 8.12
N ARG A 87 8.08 -7.03 7.31
CA ARG A 87 8.10 -7.23 5.87
C ARG A 87 9.25 -6.49 5.20
N LEU A 88 9.37 -5.18 5.47
CA LEU A 88 10.42 -4.35 4.86
C LEU A 88 11.83 -4.81 5.24
N VAL A 89 12.01 -5.40 6.43
CA VAL A 89 13.26 -6.05 6.82
C VAL A 89 13.48 -7.35 6.04
N ALA A 90 12.46 -8.18 5.88
CA ALA A 90 12.55 -9.42 5.10
C ALA A 90 12.87 -9.14 3.62
N ASP A 91 12.30 -8.06 3.07
CA ASP A 91 12.51 -7.60 1.71
C ASP A 91 13.85 -6.86 1.52
N GLY A 92 14.65 -6.69 2.57
CA GLY A 92 15.95 -6.01 2.52
C GLY A 92 15.90 -4.49 2.41
N LEU A 93 14.72 -3.87 2.55
CA LEU A 93 14.54 -2.41 2.45
C LEU A 93 14.87 -1.68 3.76
N LEU A 94 14.78 -2.34 4.90
CA LEU A 94 15.12 -1.79 6.21
C LEU A 94 16.09 -2.70 6.95
N ALA A 95 16.96 -2.11 7.75
CA ALA A 95 17.84 -2.86 8.65
C ALA A 95 17.02 -3.56 9.76
N LYS A 96 17.45 -4.76 10.18
CA LYS A 96 16.77 -5.55 11.23
C LYS A 96 16.72 -4.82 12.58
N LYS A 97 17.72 -3.99 12.89
CA LYS A 97 17.85 -3.24 14.14
C LYS A 97 18.13 -1.76 13.85
N GLY A 98 17.81 -0.92 14.82
CA GLY A 98 18.04 0.53 14.74
C GLY A 98 16.99 1.29 13.97
N CYS A 99 17.17 2.58 13.87
CA CYS A 99 16.28 3.48 13.15
C CYS A 99 16.54 3.45 11.65
N PRO A 100 15.50 3.69 10.82
CA PRO A 100 15.70 3.94 9.40
C PRO A 100 16.67 5.10 9.18
N GLN A 101 17.48 5.01 8.13
CA GLN A 101 18.34 6.11 7.74
C GLN A 101 17.52 7.30 7.23
N PRO A 102 18.03 8.53 7.33
CA PRO A 102 17.37 9.68 6.73
C PRO A 102 17.00 9.42 5.26
N GLY A 103 15.73 9.68 4.91
CA GLY A 103 15.21 9.45 3.55
C GLY A 103 14.78 8.02 3.22
N GLN A 104 15.03 7.02 4.08
CA GLN A 104 14.53 5.66 3.85
C GLN A 104 13.02 5.50 4.05
N VAL A 105 12.42 6.31 4.92
CA VAL A 105 10.99 6.29 5.21
C VAL A 105 10.45 7.69 5.12
N ALA A 106 9.41 7.89 4.32
CA ALA A 106 8.61 9.09 4.26
C ALA A 106 7.16 8.73 4.59
N ILE A 107 6.56 9.42 5.55
CA ILE A 107 5.14 9.30 5.89
C ILE A 107 4.47 10.62 5.57
N ILE A 108 3.48 10.57 4.70
CA ILE A 108 2.72 11.74 4.25
C ILE A 108 1.27 11.54 4.66
N ALA A 109 0.68 12.50 5.34
CA ALA A 109 -0.70 12.45 5.83
C ALA A 109 -1.49 13.66 5.37
N ASP A 110 -2.78 13.46 5.10
CA ASP A 110 -3.74 14.55 4.90
C ASP A 110 -3.85 15.42 6.17
N VAL A 111 -4.42 16.60 6.05
CA VAL A 111 -4.49 17.63 7.10
C VAL A 111 -5.36 17.28 8.30
N ASP A 112 -6.27 16.34 8.16
CA ASP A 112 -7.18 15.93 9.23
C ASP A 112 -6.42 15.29 10.42
N GLU A 113 -6.91 15.55 11.65
CA GLU A 113 -6.34 14.98 12.87
C GLU A 113 -6.19 13.45 12.76
N ARG A 114 -7.25 12.74 12.36
CA ARG A 114 -7.25 11.28 12.24
C ARG A 114 -6.17 10.74 11.31
N THR A 115 -5.85 11.46 10.24
CA THR A 115 -4.82 11.03 9.25
C THR A 115 -3.42 11.28 9.79
N ARG A 116 -3.18 12.45 10.39
CA ARG A 116 -1.90 12.76 11.04
C ARG A 116 -1.61 11.80 12.20
N LYS A 117 -2.59 11.56 13.06
CA LYS A 117 -2.46 10.60 14.18
C LYS A 117 -2.31 9.15 13.70
N THR A 118 -2.89 8.80 12.56
CA THR A 118 -2.62 7.51 11.91
C THR A 118 -1.16 7.40 11.47
N GLY A 119 -0.62 8.44 10.84
CA GLY A 119 0.79 8.49 10.44
C GLY A 119 1.74 8.38 11.65
N GLU A 120 1.46 9.10 12.73
CA GLU A 120 2.23 9.04 13.98
C GLU A 120 2.19 7.62 14.61
N ALA A 121 1.02 7.02 14.70
CA ALA A 121 0.86 5.67 15.23
C ALA A 121 1.56 4.61 14.36
N PHE A 122 1.49 4.78 13.03
CA PHE A 122 2.20 3.92 12.09
C PHE A 122 3.72 4.05 12.26
N ALA A 123 4.23 5.27 12.36
CA ALA A 123 5.65 5.55 12.61
C ALA A 123 6.15 4.88 13.90
N ALA A 124 5.39 5.03 14.98
CA ALA A 124 5.71 4.43 16.28
C ALA A 124 5.75 2.88 16.20
N GLY A 125 4.85 2.26 15.44
CA GLY A 125 4.88 0.82 15.24
C GLY A 125 5.99 0.36 14.30
N LEU A 126 6.26 1.12 13.24
CA LEU A 126 7.28 0.80 12.23
C LEU A 126 8.70 0.88 12.84
N ALA A 127 8.98 1.88 13.64
CA ALA A 127 10.29 2.08 14.24
C ALA A 127 10.13 2.70 15.64
N PRO A 128 9.84 1.88 16.65
CA PRO A 128 9.76 2.33 18.03
C PRO A 128 11.03 3.10 18.44
N ASP A 129 10.87 4.15 19.21
CA ASP A 129 11.94 4.99 19.71
C ASP A 129 12.75 5.77 18.64
N CYS A 130 12.28 5.75 17.37
CA CYS A 130 12.90 6.51 16.30
C CYS A 130 12.08 7.75 15.95
N ALA A 131 12.77 8.87 15.71
CA ALA A 131 12.11 10.08 15.25
C ALA A 131 11.79 9.98 13.76
N ILE A 132 10.58 9.57 13.41
CA ILE A 132 10.05 9.61 12.04
C ILE A 132 9.04 10.75 11.94
N THR A 133 9.32 11.72 11.08
CA THR A 133 8.42 12.85 10.85
C THR A 133 7.27 12.45 9.96
N VAL A 134 6.04 12.81 10.39
CA VAL A 134 4.85 12.73 9.54
C VAL A 134 4.69 14.08 8.84
N HIS A 135 4.78 14.07 7.54
CA HIS A 135 4.64 15.26 6.70
C HIS A 135 3.17 15.50 6.36
N THR A 136 2.77 16.76 6.39
CA THR A 136 1.46 17.23 5.92
C THR A 136 1.64 18.59 5.28
N GLN A 137 0.68 19.03 4.46
CA GLN A 137 0.77 20.39 3.90
C GLN A 137 0.77 21.46 5.02
N ALA A 138 1.41 22.59 4.77
CA ALA A 138 1.56 23.66 5.76
C ALA A 138 0.22 24.31 6.13
N ASP A 139 -0.65 24.54 5.15
CA ASP A 139 -1.99 25.08 5.40
C ASP A 139 -2.96 23.92 5.71
N THR A 140 -3.23 23.71 7.00
CA THR A 140 -4.18 22.68 7.47
C THR A 140 -5.65 23.12 7.42
N SER A 141 -5.94 24.34 6.96
CA SER A 141 -7.31 24.85 6.83
C SER A 141 -7.95 24.53 5.48
N SER A 142 -7.14 24.20 4.48
CA SER A 142 -7.58 23.81 3.14
C SER A 142 -7.34 22.33 2.87
N PRO A 143 -8.14 21.69 1.97
CA PRO A 143 -7.92 20.31 1.56
C PRO A 143 -6.56 20.16 0.88
N ASP A 144 -5.83 19.09 1.23
CA ASP A 144 -4.58 18.75 0.56
C ASP A 144 -4.89 18.16 -0.84
N PRO A 145 -4.36 18.77 -1.93
CA PRO A 145 -4.58 18.27 -3.30
C PRO A 145 -4.14 16.83 -3.53
N LEU A 146 -3.13 16.35 -2.81
CA LEU A 146 -2.65 14.98 -2.93
C LEU A 146 -3.72 13.97 -2.48
N PHE A 147 -4.46 14.29 -1.42
CA PHE A 147 -5.48 13.40 -0.83
C PHE A 147 -6.91 13.74 -1.26
N ASN A 148 -7.12 14.94 -1.80
CA ASN A 148 -8.43 15.44 -2.21
C ASN A 148 -8.42 15.99 -3.65
N PRO A 149 -7.90 15.23 -4.65
CA PRO A 149 -7.67 15.76 -5.99
C PRO A 149 -8.96 16.20 -6.70
N LEU A 150 -10.07 15.52 -6.46
CA LEU A 150 -11.38 15.90 -7.03
C LEU A 150 -11.91 17.18 -6.41
N LYS A 151 -11.81 17.32 -5.09
CA LYS A 151 -12.30 18.51 -4.36
C LYS A 151 -11.50 19.76 -4.67
N THR A 152 -10.20 19.59 -4.94
CA THR A 152 -9.28 20.69 -5.26
C THR A 152 -9.18 21.00 -6.76
N GLY A 153 -9.86 20.20 -7.61
CA GLY A 153 -9.87 20.40 -9.06
C GLY A 153 -8.63 19.90 -9.79
N VAL A 154 -7.69 19.21 -9.10
CA VAL A 154 -6.52 18.60 -9.74
C VAL A 154 -6.94 17.48 -10.70
N CYS A 155 -7.94 16.70 -10.30
CA CYS A 155 -8.58 15.72 -11.17
C CYS A 155 -10.02 16.15 -11.43
N GLN A 156 -10.46 15.98 -12.68
CA GLN A 156 -11.85 16.22 -13.07
C GLN A 156 -12.48 14.88 -13.43
N LEU A 157 -13.71 14.64 -12.95
CA LEU A 157 -14.51 13.50 -13.39
C LEU A 157 -15.31 13.91 -14.62
N ASP A 158 -15.29 13.06 -15.64
CA ASP A 158 -16.29 13.13 -16.70
C ASP A 158 -17.61 12.57 -16.16
N ASN A 159 -18.50 13.48 -15.77
CA ASN A 159 -19.77 13.12 -15.14
C ASN A 159 -20.67 12.27 -16.04
N ALA A 160 -20.56 12.38 -17.37
CA ALA A 160 -21.33 11.55 -18.30
C ALA A 160 -20.87 10.09 -18.23
N ASN A 161 -19.57 9.85 -18.31
CA ASN A 161 -19.00 8.50 -18.20
C ASN A 161 -19.21 7.87 -16.82
N VAL A 162 -19.16 8.67 -15.76
CA VAL A 162 -19.42 8.17 -14.39
C VAL A 162 -20.88 7.76 -14.22
N THR A 163 -21.83 8.54 -14.76
CA THR A 163 -23.25 8.20 -14.67
C THR A 163 -23.56 6.92 -15.42
N ASP A 164 -23.03 6.76 -16.62
CA ASP A 164 -23.21 5.55 -17.43
C ASP A 164 -22.63 4.30 -16.74
N ALA A 165 -21.45 4.43 -16.12
CA ALA A 165 -20.83 3.33 -15.39
C ALA A 165 -21.56 2.92 -14.09
N ILE A 166 -22.34 3.83 -13.49
CA ILE A 166 -23.15 3.52 -12.29
C ILE A 166 -24.49 2.89 -12.67
N LEU A 167 -25.03 3.24 -13.84
CA LEU A 167 -26.35 2.78 -14.29
C LEU A 167 -26.32 1.51 -15.15
N SER A 168 -25.14 1.05 -15.55
CA SER A 168 -24.91 -0.20 -16.29
C SER A 168 -24.74 -1.38 -15.34
#